data_1e6b5bf84368a2eab19ec443a893166d
#
_entry.id   1e6b5bf84368a2eab19ec443a893166d
#
_cell.length_a   1.000
_cell.length_b   1.000
_cell.length_c   1.000
_cell.angle_alpha   90.00
_cell.angle_beta   90.00
_cell.angle_gamma   90.00
#
_symmetry.space_group_name_H-M   'P 1'
#
loop_
_entity.id
_entity.type
_entity.pdbx_description
1 polymer ?
#
loop_
_entity_poly.entity_id
_entity_poly.type
_entity_poly.pdbx_seq_one_letter_code
_entity_poly.pdbx_strand_id
1 'polypeptide(L)'
;KLREARAAAEQQPIYQPNVTALEQVQPEDLSPAEISVRLGSTWVPESDIQQFVWELLQPPWYLRQRIKVHYSPYTGAWQIEGRSVDSGSIYASSTYGTQRVSGYHILEDCLNLREVKVFDYVEVDGKRKAILNKKETAIAQGKQAEIKQAFQDWIWKDPDRRERLTTLYNERFNNLRPREYDGSHLVFPGMNPEIT
;
A
#
# COMPACT_ATOMS: atom_id res chain seq x y z
N LYS A 1 13.97 16.77 -11.41
CA LYS A 1 14.40 18.15 -11.81
C LYS A 1 15.63 18.62 -11.01
N LEU A 2 15.61 18.58 -9.65
CA LEU A 2 16.76 18.99 -8.84
C LEU A 2 18.01 18.16 -9.15
N ARG A 3 17.88 16.84 -9.24
CA ARG A 3 18.98 15.92 -9.62
C ARG A 3 19.55 16.23 -11.00
N GLU A 4 18.69 16.54 -11.97
CA GLU A 4 19.07 16.93 -13.32
C GLU A 4 19.78 18.30 -13.33
N ALA A 5 19.26 19.25 -12.53
CA ALA A 5 19.87 20.57 -12.40
C ALA A 5 21.27 20.50 -11.75
N ARG A 6 21.46 19.66 -10.74
CA ARG A 6 22.76 19.41 -10.13
C ARG A 6 23.76 18.82 -11.14
N ALA A 7 23.33 17.77 -11.89
CA ALA A 7 24.18 17.17 -12.92
C ALA A 7 24.55 18.18 -14.03
N ALA A 8 23.63 19.07 -14.42
CA ALA A 8 23.91 20.14 -15.38
C ALA A 8 24.87 21.21 -14.82
N ALA A 9 24.72 21.56 -13.54
CA ALA A 9 25.58 22.54 -12.87
C ALA A 9 26.99 22.02 -12.64
N GLU A 10 27.20 20.73 -12.46
CA GLU A 10 28.53 20.10 -12.43
C GLU A 10 29.25 20.22 -13.76
N GLN A 11 28.52 20.15 -14.87
CA GLN A 11 29.10 20.33 -16.21
C GLN A 11 29.28 21.79 -16.59
N GLN A 12 28.35 22.66 -16.18
CA GLN A 12 28.34 24.07 -16.51
C GLN A 12 27.89 24.92 -15.31
N PRO A 13 28.80 25.66 -14.65
CA PRO A 13 28.49 26.45 -13.44
C PRO A 13 27.41 27.52 -13.62
N ILE A 14 27.12 27.92 -14.86
CA ILE A 14 26.04 28.87 -15.16
C ILE A 14 24.65 28.40 -14.68
N TYR A 15 24.46 27.09 -14.50
CA TYR A 15 23.20 26.50 -14.01
C TYR A 15 23.11 26.40 -12.48
N GLN A 16 24.13 26.83 -11.74
CA GLN A 16 24.13 26.85 -10.27
C GLN A 16 22.95 27.61 -9.65
N PRO A 17 22.54 28.78 -10.18
CA PRO A 17 21.34 29.47 -9.67
C PRO A 17 20.05 28.66 -9.76
N ASN A 18 19.91 27.77 -10.77
CA ASN A 18 18.76 26.89 -10.90
C ASN A 18 18.74 25.85 -9.80
N VAL A 19 19.90 25.33 -9.38
CA VAL A 19 20.02 24.38 -8.27
C VAL A 19 19.56 25.06 -6.98
N THR A 20 20.09 26.23 -6.67
CA THR A 20 19.73 27.00 -5.47
C THR A 20 18.23 27.34 -5.44
N ALA A 21 17.66 27.77 -6.56
CA ALA A 21 16.24 28.07 -6.65
C ALA A 21 15.35 26.80 -6.46
N LEU A 22 15.78 25.65 -7.01
CA LEU A 22 15.07 24.40 -6.85
C LEU A 22 15.19 23.85 -5.43
N GLU A 23 16.31 24.03 -4.74
CA GLU A 23 16.50 23.62 -3.35
C GLU A 23 15.57 24.40 -2.40
N GLN A 24 15.34 25.68 -2.65
CA GLN A 24 14.45 26.52 -1.84
C GLN A 24 12.98 26.13 -1.94
N VAL A 25 12.57 25.50 -3.04
CA VAL A 25 11.18 25.11 -3.30
C VAL A 25 10.92 23.61 -3.10
N GLN A 26 11.92 22.83 -2.67
CA GLN A 26 11.69 21.43 -2.32
C GLN A 26 10.86 21.36 -1.02
N PRO A 27 9.88 20.46 -0.94
CA PRO A 27 9.25 20.14 0.34
C PRO A 27 10.27 19.47 1.26
N GLU A 28 10.07 19.60 2.56
CA GLU A 28 10.81 18.79 3.54
C GLU A 28 10.46 17.32 3.39
N ASP A 29 11.44 16.44 3.57
CA ASP A 29 11.21 15.01 3.48
C ASP A 29 10.32 14.54 4.63
N LEU A 30 9.29 13.80 4.28
CA LEU A 30 8.40 13.18 5.27
C LEU A 30 9.11 12.05 5.98
N SER A 31 8.93 11.98 7.28
CA SER A 31 9.38 10.87 8.11
C SER A 31 8.48 9.63 7.92
N PRO A 32 8.92 8.43 8.29
CA PRO A 32 8.09 7.21 8.23
C PRO A 32 6.76 7.33 9.00
N ALA A 33 6.73 8.12 10.08
CA ALA A 33 5.54 8.32 10.89
C ALA A 33 4.47 9.19 10.18
N GLU A 34 4.90 10.03 9.25
CA GLU A 34 4.02 10.92 8.46
C GLU A 34 3.52 10.24 7.18
N ILE A 35 4.18 9.15 6.77
CA ILE A 35 3.80 8.41 5.56
C ILE A 35 2.72 7.39 5.89
N SER A 36 1.50 7.65 5.42
CA SER A 36 0.41 6.69 5.53
C SER A 36 0.56 5.58 4.49
N VAL A 37 0.71 4.35 4.93
CA VAL A 37 0.80 3.17 4.07
C VAL A 37 -0.28 2.16 4.44
N ARG A 38 -0.91 1.54 3.45
CA ARG A 38 -1.89 0.46 3.63
C ARG A 38 -1.45 -0.78 2.88
N LEU A 39 -1.82 -1.94 3.38
CA LEU A 39 -1.66 -3.18 2.64
C LEU A 39 -2.43 -3.07 1.31
N GLY A 40 -1.75 -3.33 0.19
CA GLY A 40 -2.27 -3.13 -1.16
C GLY A 40 -1.88 -1.79 -1.80
N SER A 41 -1.11 -0.93 -1.10
CA SER A 41 -0.55 0.28 -1.71
C SER A 41 0.38 -0.09 -2.87
N THR A 42 0.07 0.38 -4.06
CA THR A 42 0.76 0.00 -5.32
C THR A 42 2.15 0.61 -5.46
N TRP A 43 2.51 1.57 -4.61
CA TRP A 43 3.85 2.15 -4.59
C TRP A 43 4.85 1.30 -3.79
N VAL A 44 4.35 0.43 -2.90
CA VAL A 44 5.20 -0.52 -2.17
C VAL A 44 5.63 -1.61 -3.15
N PRO A 45 6.94 -1.90 -3.25
CA PRO A 45 7.46 -2.91 -4.16
C PRO A 45 6.85 -4.30 -3.90
N GLU A 46 6.61 -5.06 -4.98
CA GLU A 46 6.13 -6.44 -4.90
C GLU A 46 7.00 -7.32 -4.01
N SER A 47 8.32 -7.10 -4.04
CA SER A 47 9.29 -7.82 -3.20
C SER A 47 9.04 -7.63 -1.70
N ASP A 48 8.62 -6.44 -1.27
CA ASP A 48 8.30 -6.18 0.13
C ASP A 48 6.99 -6.84 0.53
N ILE A 49 5.99 -6.77 -0.33
CA ILE A 49 4.72 -7.49 -0.11
C ILE A 49 4.96 -9.00 -0.10
N GLN A 50 5.80 -9.51 -0.99
CA GLN A 50 6.20 -10.91 -1.02
C GLN A 50 6.88 -11.34 0.29
N GLN A 51 7.79 -10.53 0.80
CA GLN A 51 8.47 -10.78 2.07
C GLN A 51 7.45 -10.77 3.23
N PHE A 52 6.55 -9.81 3.27
CA PHE A 52 5.47 -9.77 4.26
C PHE A 52 4.63 -11.05 4.25
N VAL A 53 4.21 -11.52 3.07
CA VAL A 53 3.44 -12.77 2.93
C VAL A 53 4.20 -13.96 3.53
N TRP A 54 5.50 -14.06 3.23
CA TRP A 54 6.31 -15.16 3.76
C TRP A 54 6.56 -15.06 5.27
N GLU A 55 6.73 -13.87 5.81
CA GLU A 55 6.92 -13.69 7.25
C GLU A 55 5.63 -13.87 8.03
N LEU A 56 4.48 -13.47 7.48
CA LEU A 56 3.17 -13.61 8.11
C LEU A 56 2.71 -15.08 8.12
N LEU A 57 2.70 -15.74 6.96
CA LEU A 57 2.14 -17.07 6.79
C LEU A 57 3.16 -18.21 6.97
N GLN A 58 4.44 -17.88 7.07
CA GLN A 58 5.56 -18.75 7.37
C GLN A 58 5.58 -20.06 6.54
N PRO A 59 5.42 -19.99 5.22
CA PRO A 59 5.48 -21.19 4.41
C PRO A 59 6.86 -21.84 4.51
N PRO A 60 6.94 -23.17 4.49
CA PRO A 60 8.22 -23.89 4.44
C PRO A 60 9.11 -23.38 3.30
N TRP A 61 10.43 -23.35 3.53
CA TRP A 61 11.38 -22.77 2.59
C TRP A 61 11.26 -23.33 1.14
N TYR A 62 10.97 -24.64 1.00
CA TYR A 62 10.80 -25.29 -0.29
C TYR A 62 9.51 -24.92 -1.04
N LEU A 63 8.51 -24.34 -0.34
CA LEU A 63 7.30 -23.82 -0.95
C LEU A 63 7.38 -22.34 -1.29
N ARG A 64 8.29 -21.58 -0.70
CA ARG A 64 8.41 -20.12 -0.90
C ARG A 64 8.56 -19.74 -2.37
N GLN A 65 9.32 -20.53 -3.15
CA GLN A 65 9.52 -20.25 -4.57
C GLN A 65 8.23 -20.42 -5.41
N ARG A 66 7.25 -21.18 -4.90
CA ARG A 66 5.97 -21.44 -5.56
C ARG A 66 4.90 -20.42 -5.19
N ILE A 67 5.08 -19.73 -4.06
CA ILE A 67 4.16 -18.70 -3.58
C ILE A 67 4.73 -17.34 -4.00
N LYS A 68 4.09 -16.73 -4.98
CA LYS A 68 4.52 -15.43 -5.53
C LYS A 68 3.41 -14.41 -5.42
N VAL A 69 3.80 -13.18 -5.10
CA VAL A 69 2.88 -12.03 -5.11
C VAL A 69 3.21 -11.18 -6.32
N HIS A 70 2.18 -10.84 -7.06
CA HIS A 70 2.31 -10.06 -8.27
C HIS A 70 1.21 -9.00 -8.37
N TYR A 71 1.56 -7.81 -8.85
CA TYR A 71 0.62 -6.75 -9.16
C TYR A 71 0.51 -6.58 -10.67
N SER A 72 -0.71 -6.68 -11.20
CA SER A 72 -0.96 -6.43 -12.62
C SER A 72 -1.43 -4.97 -12.83
N PRO A 73 -0.61 -4.12 -13.47
CA PRO A 73 -1.04 -2.76 -13.80
C PRO A 73 -2.24 -2.70 -14.75
N TYR A 74 -2.42 -3.73 -15.56
CA TYR A 74 -3.52 -3.80 -16.54
C TYR A 74 -4.88 -4.03 -15.87
N THR A 75 -4.92 -4.89 -14.85
CA THR A 75 -6.16 -5.20 -14.12
C THR A 75 -6.30 -4.37 -12.85
N GLY A 76 -5.24 -3.69 -12.41
CA GLY A 76 -5.18 -2.97 -11.14
C GLY A 76 -5.29 -3.89 -9.93
N ALA A 77 -4.93 -5.17 -10.07
CA ALA A 77 -5.15 -6.17 -9.03
C ALA A 77 -3.86 -6.89 -8.61
N TRP A 78 -3.78 -7.19 -7.34
CA TRP A 78 -2.79 -8.06 -6.75
C TRP A 78 -3.26 -9.52 -6.85
N GLN A 79 -2.32 -10.41 -7.07
CA GLN A 79 -2.54 -11.85 -7.12
C GLN A 79 -1.49 -12.58 -6.28
N ILE A 80 -1.92 -13.63 -5.58
CA ILE A 80 -1.02 -14.53 -4.86
C ILE A 80 -1.07 -15.88 -5.58
N GLU A 81 -0.04 -16.16 -6.36
CA GLU A 81 0.13 -17.46 -7.01
C GLU A 81 0.54 -18.52 -6.01
N GLY A 82 0.23 -19.78 -6.29
CA GLY A 82 0.62 -20.92 -5.48
C GLY A 82 -0.06 -21.01 -4.10
N ARG A 83 -1.07 -20.19 -3.82
CA ARG A 83 -1.79 -20.14 -2.53
C ARG A 83 -2.37 -21.48 -2.05
N SER A 84 -2.64 -22.40 -2.96
CA SER A 84 -3.17 -23.73 -2.62
C SER A 84 -2.12 -24.69 -2.07
N VAL A 85 -0.82 -24.46 -2.38
CA VAL A 85 0.24 -25.41 -1.97
C VAL A 85 0.51 -25.41 -0.47
N ASP A 86 0.16 -24.34 0.24
CA ASP A 86 0.36 -24.17 1.69
C ASP A 86 -0.94 -23.81 2.43
N SER A 87 -2.09 -23.95 1.79
CA SER A 87 -3.40 -23.58 2.37
C SER A 87 -3.75 -24.38 3.64
N GLY A 88 -3.15 -25.54 3.85
CA GLY A 88 -3.33 -26.40 5.02
C GLY A 88 -2.40 -26.10 6.20
N SER A 89 -1.46 -25.14 6.09
CA SER A 89 -0.60 -24.76 7.21
C SER A 89 -1.44 -24.13 8.34
N ILE A 90 -0.94 -24.22 9.58
CA ILE A 90 -1.63 -23.65 10.76
C ILE A 90 -1.82 -22.14 10.56
N TYR A 91 -0.82 -21.46 10.02
CA TYR A 91 -0.89 -20.03 9.78
C TYR A 91 -1.96 -19.66 8.74
N ALA A 92 -2.07 -20.43 7.65
CA ALA A 92 -3.02 -20.17 6.59
C ALA A 92 -4.44 -20.66 6.89
N SER A 93 -4.60 -21.72 7.71
CA SER A 93 -5.91 -22.34 7.96
C SER A 93 -6.56 -21.89 9.28
N SER A 94 -5.77 -21.41 10.26
CA SER A 94 -6.27 -21.10 11.60
C SER A 94 -5.81 -19.72 12.11
N THR A 95 -4.51 -19.42 12.09
CA THR A 95 -4.01 -18.17 12.67
C THR A 95 -4.53 -16.95 11.89
N TYR A 96 -4.33 -16.93 10.58
CA TYR A 96 -4.75 -15.83 9.68
C TYR A 96 -5.84 -16.26 8.70
N GLY A 97 -6.29 -17.51 8.79
CA GLY A 97 -7.40 -18.08 8.04
C GLY A 97 -8.51 -18.56 8.93
N THR A 98 -9.51 -19.16 8.29
CA THR A 98 -10.63 -19.87 8.91
C THR A 98 -10.77 -21.24 8.26
N GLN A 99 -11.65 -22.10 8.78
CA GLN A 99 -11.96 -23.40 8.14
C GLN A 99 -12.58 -23.25 6.74
N ARG A 100 -13.16 -22.08 6.44
CA ARG A 100 -13.86 -21.80 5.19
C ARG A 100 -13.03 -21.00 4.19
N VAL A 101 -12.11 -20.16 4.68
CA VAL A 101 -11.30 -19.25 3.85
C VAL A 101 -9.86 -19.26 4.35
N SER A 102 -8.93 -19.57 3.45
CA SER A 102 -7.50 -19.59 3.81
C SER A 102 -6.95 -18.18 4.02
N GLY A 103 -5.92 -18.05 4.86
CA GLY A 103 -5.21 -16.80 5.10
C GLY A 103 -4.66 -16.16 3.82
N TYR A 104 -4.22 -16.96 2.84
CA TYR A 104 -3.81 -16.46 1.52
C TYR A 104 -4.92 -15.76 0.76
N HIS A 105 -6.15 -16.29 0.84
CA HIS A 105 -7.30 -15.67 0.19
C HIS A 105 -7.69 -14.38 0.89
N ILE A 106 -7.74 -14.38 2.23
CA ILE A 106 -8.03 -13.18 3.03
C ILE A 106 -6.98 -12.10 2.74
N LEU A 107 -5.70 -12.47 2.64
CA LEU A 107 -4.61 -11.56 2.36
C LEU A 107 -4.70 -10.99 0.93
N GLU A 108 -5.06 -11.80 -0.07
CA GLU A 108 -5.29 -11.33 -1.44
C GLU A 108 -6.47 -10.33 -1.49
N ASP A 109 -7.53 -10.56 -0.72
CA ASP A 109 -8.63 -9.60 -0.58
C ASP A 109 -8.17 -8.30 0.12
N CYS A 110 -7.29 -8.39 1.15
CA CYS A 110 -6.68 -7.20 1.77
C CYS A 110 -5.89 -6.37 0.75
N LEU A 111 -5.05 -7.03 -0.05
CA LEU A 111 -4.23 -6.38 -1.09
C LEU A 111 -5.11 -5.67 -2.13
N ASN A 112 -6.25 -6.23 -2.44
CA ASN A 112 -7.21 -5.68 -3.40
C ASN A 112 -8.27 -4.76 -2.77
N LEU A 113 -8.12 -4.41 -1.49
CA LEU A 113 -9.05 -3.55 -0.75
C LEU A 113 -10.50 -4.07 -0.74
N ARG A 114 -10.67 -5.40 -0.81
CA ARG A 114 -11.97 -6.06 -0.76
C ARG A 114 -12.27 -6.53 0.66
N GLU A 115 -13.55 -6.56 1.00
CA GLU A 115 -14.02 -7.21 2.21
C GLU A 115 -14.27 -8.69 1.96
N VAL A 116 -13.76 -9.52 2.85
CA VAL A 116 -13.99 -10.97 2.79
C VAL A 116 -15.47 -11.27 3.06
N LYS A 117 -16.05 -12.11 2.21
CA LYS A 117 -17.43 -12.61 2.35
C LYS A 117 -17.46 -14.12 2.19
N VAL A 118 -18.13 -14.79 3.12
CA VAL A 118 -18.29 -16.24 3.10
C VAL A 118 -19.74 -16.59 2.76
N PHE A 119 -19.91 -17.45 1.77
CA PHE A 119 -21.24 -17.86 1.30
C PHE A 119 -21.48 -19.35 1.53
N ASP A 120 -22.68 -19.69 1.96
CA ASP A 120 -23.23 -21.04 1.93
C ASP A 120 -24.04 -21.22 0.64
N TYR A 121 -23.98 -22.43 0.09
CA TYR A 121 -24.73 -22.75 -1.12
C TYR A 121 -25.85 -23.71 -0.76
N VAL A 122 -27.08 -23.27 -0.97
CA VAL A 122 -28.29 -24.07 -0.77
C VAL A 122 -28.99 -24.33 -2.10
N GLU A 123 -29.60 -25.47 -2.23
CA GLU A 123 -30.41 -25.80 -3.41
C GLU A 123 -31.87 -25.40 -3.13
N VAL A 124 -32.41 -24.51 -3.98
CA VAL A 124 -33.77 -24.03 -3.93
C VAL A 124 -34.36 -24.22 -5.33
N ASP A 125 -35.43 -25.00 -5.46
CA ASP A 125 -36.08 -25.28 -6.73
C ASP A 125 -35.12 -25.83 -7.82
N GLY A 126 -34.22 -26.74 -7.45
CA GLY A 126 -33.22 -27.31 -8.35
C GLY A 126 -32.12 -26.33 -8.81
N LYS A 127 -32.05 -25.12 -8.22
CA LYS A 127 -31.02 -24.12 -8.50
C LYS A 127 -30.15 -23.86 -7.29
N ARG A 128 -28.84 -23.83 -7.51
CA ARG A 128 -27.84 -23.50 -6.46
C ARG A 128 -27.85 -22.00 -6.18
N LYS A 129 -28.22 -21.60 -4.96
CA LYS A 129 -28.28 -20.21 -4.51
C LYS A 129 -27.21 -19.95 -3.45
N ALA A 130 -26.43 -18.88 -3.63
CA ALA A 130 -25.46 -18.44 -2.64
C ALA A 130 -26.16 -17.56 -1.58
N ILE A 131 -26.00 -17.91 -0.32
CA ILE A 131 -26.52 -17.16 0.84
C ILE A 131 -25.31 -16.72 1.69
N LEU A 132 -25.27 -15.44 2.05
CA LEU A 132 -24.19 -14.90 2.88
C LEU A 132 -24.26 -15.53 4.29
N ASN A 133 -23.19 -16.21 4.69
CA ASN A 133 -23.02 -16.67 6.06
C ASN A 133 -22.44 -15.54 6.92
N LYS A 134 -23.31 -14.83 7.64
CA LYS A 134 -22.93 -13.68 8.46
C LYS A 134 -21.90 -14.01 9.54
N LYS A 135 -22.04 -15.18 10.19
CA LYS A 135 -21.13 -15.62 11.26
C LYS A 135 -19.72 -15.88 10.73
N GLU A 136 -19.61 -16.71 9.69
CA GLU A 136 -18.32 -17.04 9.08
C GLU A 136 -17.67 -15.81 8.42
N THR A 137 -18.47 -14.92 7.85
CA THR A 137 -18.00 -13.64 7.31
C THR A 137 -17.42 -12.76 8.41
N ALA A 138 -18.08 -12.62 9.56
CA ALA A 138 -17.57 -11.82 10.67
C ALA A 138 -16.24 -12.38 11.23
N ILE A 139 -16.11 -13.71 11.33
CA ILE A 139 -14.86 -14.34 11.76
C ILE A 139 -13.75 -14.05 10.75
N ALA A 140 -14.01 -14.20 9.46
CA ALA A 140 -13.03 -13.95 8.40
C ALA A 140 -12.62 -12.47 8.35
N GLN A 141 -13.55 -11.53 8.55
CA GLN A 141 -13.26 -10.09 8.65
C GLN A 141 -12.42 -9.75 9.90
N GLY A 142 -12.60 -10.47 11.01
CA GLY A 142 -11.70 -10.38 12.16
C GLY A 142 -10.27 -10.74 11.78
N LYS A 143 -10.07 -11.84 11.05
CA LYS A 143 -8.75 -12.23 10.53
C LYS A 143 -8.19 -11.21 9.53
N GLN A 144 -9.04 -10.63 8.71
CA GLN A 144 -8.67 -9.56 7.80
C GLN A 144 -8.14 -8.32 8.55
N ALA A 145 -8.76 -7.95 9.66
CA ALA A 145 -8.29 -6.85 10.50
C ALA A 145 -6.94 -7.17 11.17
N GLU A 146 -6.76 -8.40 11.68
CA GLU A 146 -5.48 -8.88 12.23
C GLU A 146 -4.34 -8.81 11.20
N ILE A 147 -4.57 -9.21 9.94
CA ILE A 147 -3.60 -9.13 8.85
C ILE A 147 -3.24 -7.67 8.54
N LYS A 148 -4.22 -6.79 8.46
CA LYS A 148 -3.99 -5.36 8.21
C LYS A 148 -3.16 -4.72 9.33
N GLN A 149 -3.45 -5.06 10.58
CA GLN A 149 -2.67 -4.58 11.74
C GLN A 149 -1.24 -5.13 11.70
N ALA A 150 -1.08 -6.42 11.45
CA ALA A 150 0.24 -7.03 11.33
C ALA A 150 1.11 -6.35 10.25
N PHE A 151 0.51 -5.92 9.13
CA PHE A 151 1.23 -5.16 8.10
C PHE A 151 1.65 -3.78 8.59
N GLN A 152 0.80 -3.05 9.32
CA GLN A 152 1.14 -1.75 9.87
C GLN A 152 2.34 -1.85 10.83
N ASP A 153 2.34 -2.88 11.67
CA ASP A 153 3.42 -3.11 12.64
C ASP A 153 4.71 -3.56 11.96
N TRP A 154 4.60 -4.24 10.82
CA TRP A 154 5.73 -4.84 10.10
C TRP A 154 6.44 -3.85 9.17
N ILE A 155 5.71 -3.00 8.45
CA ILE A 155 6.24 -2.25 7.31
C ILE A 155 7.42 -1.35 7.67
N TRP A 156 7.38 -0.71 8.83
CA TRP A 156 8.40 0.21 9.33
C TRP A 156 9.36 -0.40 10.36
N LYS A 157 9.20 -1.68 10.70
CA LYS A 157 9.98 -2.34 11.76
C LYS A 157 11.44 -2.52 11.37
N ASP A 158 11.71 -2.95 10.16
CA ASP A 158 13.06 -3.16 9.63
C ASP A 158 13.69 -1.82 9.21
N PRO A 159 14.91 -1.47 9.71
CA PRO A 159 15.54 -0.17 9.42
C PRO A 159 15.84 0.04 7.93
N ASP A 160 16.37 -0.97 7.24
CA ASP A 160 16.79 -0.86 5.84
C ASP A 160 15.57 -0.68 4.93
N ARG A 161 14.52 -1.46 5.18
CA ARG A 161 13.23 -1.31 4.49
C ARG A 161 12.62 0.05 4.76
N ARG A 162 12.63 0.50 6.02
CA ARG A 162 12.11 1.81 6.43
C ARG A 162 12.81 2.94 5.68
N GLU A 163 14.13 2.99 5.66
CA GLU A 163 14.91 4.01 4.96
C GLU A 163 14.61 3.99 3.47
N ARG A 164 14.67 2.82 2.84
CA ARG A 164 14.42 2.65 1.41
C ARG A 164 13.00 3.07 0.99
N LEU A 165 11.97 2.68 1.76
CA LEU A 165 10.60 3.03 1.44
C LEU A 165 10.30 4.51 1.69
N THR A 166 10.91 5.10 2.73
CA THR A 166 10.79 6.55 2.99
C THR A 166 11.39 7.36 1.86
N THR A 167 12.59 7.01 1.41
CA THR A 167 13.24 7.65 0.27
C THR A 167 12.40 7.50 -1.01
N LEU A 168 11.93 6.29 -1.28
CA LEU A 168 11.08 6.01 -2.45
C LEU A 168 9.79 6.85 -2.44
N TYR A 169 9.16 7.00 -1.26
CA TYR A 169 7.93 7.78 -1.12
C TYR A 169 8.19 9.27 -1.37
N ASN A 170 9.22 9.83 -0.71
CA ASN A 170 9.58 11.23 -0.86
C ASN A 170 9.94 11.56 -2.32
N GLU A 171 10.73 10.73 -2.98
CA GLU A 171 11.08 10.92 -4.38
C GLU A 171 9.88 10.89 -5.34
N ARG A 172 8.88 10.04 -5.06
CA ARG A 172 7.73 9.86 -5.96
C ARG A 172 6.57 10.81 -5.67
N PHE A 173 6.28 11.06 -4.42
CA PHE A 173 5.02 11.71 -4.00
C PHE A 173 5.22 13.02 -3.27
N ASN A 174 6.39 13.23 -2.64
CA ASN A 174 6.72 14.45 -1.92
C ASN A 174 7.70 15.35 -2.71
N ASN A 175 7.57 15.38 -4.02
CA ASN A 175 8.46 16.13 -4.91
C ASN A 175 7.83 17.41 -5.49
N LEU A 176 6.63 17.77 -5.03
CA LEU A 176 5.90 18.95 -5.46
C LEU A 176 5.43 19.71 -4.23
N ARG A 177 5.83 20.99 -4.15
CA ARG A 177 5.24 21.92 -3.18
C ARG A 177 4.03 22.60 -3.81
N PRO A 178 2.82 22.41 -3.25
CA PRO A 178 1.64 23.15 -3.70
C PRO A 178 1.87 24.64 -3.58
N ARG A 179 1.34 25.43 -4.51
CA ARG A 179 1.34 26.87 -4.37
C ARG A 179 0.37 27.27 -3.26
N GLU A 180 0.87 28.01 -2.30
CA GLU A 180 0.05 28.63 -1.27
C GLU A 180 -0.35 30.01 -1.77
N TYR A 181 -1.65 30.25 -1.87
CA TYR A 181 -2.21 31.54 -2.22
C TYR A 181 -2.79 32.16 -0.95
N ASP A 182 -2.16 33.19 -0.46
CA ASP A 182 -2.64 33.98 0.69
C ASP A 182 -3.75 34.96 0.33
N GLY A 183 -4.06 35.09 -0.96
CA GLY A 183 -5.06 36.03 -1.45
C GLY A 183 -4.58 37.50 -1.51
N SER A 184 -3.37 37.80 -1.05
CA SER A 184 -2.80 39.16 -1.00
C SER A 184 -2.73 39.86 -2.38
N HIS A 185 -2.70 39.07 -3.46
CA HIS A 185 -2.69 39.55 -4.83
C HIS A 185 -4.09 39.86 -5.39
N LEU A 186 -5.16 39.50 -4.66
CA LEU A 186 -6.53 39.73 -5.10
C LEU A 186 -6.93 41.16 -4.75
N VAL A 187 -7.19 41.95 -5.74
CA VAL A 187 -7.77 43.30 -5.60
C VAL A 187 -9.20 43.25 -6.11
N PHE A 188 -10.13 43.57 -5.25
CA PHE A 188 -11.56 43.63 -5.60
C PHE A 188 -11.95 45.11 -5.78
N PRO A 189 -11.97 45.65 -7.04
CA PRO A 189 -12.37 47.00 -7.27
C PRO A 189 -13.82 47.28 -6.82
N GLY A 190 -14.00 48.21 -5.92
CA GLY A 190 -15.33 48.56 -5.39
C GLY A 190 -15.75 47.85 -4.09
N MET A 191 -14.89 46.96 -3.55
CA MET A 191 -15.10 46.44 -2.18
C MET A 191 -14.47 47.37 -1.14
N ASN A 192 -15.17 47.50 -0.01
CA ASN A 192 -14.62 48.24 1.14
C ASN A 192 -13.40 47.47 1.72
N PRO A 193 -12.19 48.07 1.75
CA PRO A 193 -11.00 47.41 2.24
C PRO A 193 -11.02 47.12 3.75
N GLU A 194 -11.99 47.63 4.52
CA GLU A 194 -12.16 47.36 5.94
C GLU A 194 -12.95 46.06 6.24
N ILE A 195 -13.50 45.40 5.21
CA ILE A 195 -14.22 44.13 5.35
C ILE A 195 -13.27 43.04 4.84
N THR A 196 -12.47 42.47 5.76
CA THR A 196 -11.67 41.26 5.56
C THR A 196 -12.27 40.12 6.35
#